data_408f7810af138e44db2784ea214ecbc1
#
_entry.id   408f7810af138e44db2784ea214ecbc1
#
_cell.length_a   1.000
_cell.length_b   1.000
_cell.length_c   1.000
_cell.angle_alpha   90.00
_cell.angle_beta   90.00
_cell.angle_gamma   90.00
#
_symmetry.space_group_name_H-M   'P 1'
#
loop_
_entity.id
_entity.type
_entity.pdbx_description
1 polymer ?
#
loop_
_entity_poly.entity_id
_entity_poly.type
_entity_poly.pdbx_seq_one_letter_code
_entity_poly.pdbx_strand_id
1 'polypeptide(L)'
;GGTAGVLRHIPVRHVLIGRESRQEYARTTKLNFSLEPAAAFAPAYPGEQFAVDGVDFEILQSPETTPGGSGNETSTVIRATYKGYSFLFTGDLTASGEKALLESGQKIRSDVLKVGHHGSKGASSPEFLQAVHPAWAVISVGADNSFGHPHAETLQRIEGAGAALLRTDK
;
A
#
# COMPACT_ATOMS: atom_id res chain seq x y z
N GLY A 1 -2.34 -13.44 -1.07
CA GLY A 1 -2.92 -13.61 -1.83
C GLY A 1 -4.27 -13.76 -2.54
N GLY A 2 -5.18 -12.78 -2.53
CA GLY A 2 -6.49 -12.85 -3.18
C GLY A 2 -6.52 -12.55 -4.69
N THR A 3 -5.40 -12.11 -5.28
CA THR A 3 -5.34 -11.65 -6.67
C THR A 3 -5.87 -12.67 -7.67
N ALA A 4 -5.47 -13.93 -7.54
CA ALA A 4 -5.96 -15.02 -8.42
C ALA A 4 -7.48 -15.19 -8.33
N GLY A 5 -8.06 -15.07 -7.13
CA GLY A 5 -9.51 -15.11 -6.92
C GLY A 5 -10.22 -13.96 -7.61
N VAL A 6 -9.71 -12.74 -7.47
CA VAL A 6 -10.26 -11.54 -8.12
C VAL A 6 -10.24 -11.70 -9.64
N LEU A 7 -9.09 -12.06 -10.22
CA LEU A 7 -8.93 -12.18 -11.67
C LEU A 7 -9.81 -13.28 -12.30
N ARG A 8 -10.18 -14.31 -11.54
CA ARG A 8 -11.09 -15.38 -12.03
C ARG A 8 -12.56 -15.01 -12.00
N HIS A 9 -12.97 -14.10 -11.11
CA HIS A 9 -14.38 -13.81 -10.87
C HIS A 9 -14.81 -12.41 -11.29
N ILE A 10 -13.85 -11.53 -11.54
CA ILE A 10 -14.10 -10.13 -11.91
C ILE A 10 -13.37 -9.85 -13.23
N PRO A 11 -14.05 -9.21 -14.23
CA PRO A 11 -13.42 -8.82 -15.48
C PRO A 11 -12.43 -7.67 -15.25
N VAL A 12 -11.18 -8.00 -14.97
CA VAL A 12 -10.09 -7.04 -14.79
C VAL A 12 -9.41 -6.78 -16.12
N ARG A 13 -9.33 -5.52 -16.56
CA ARG A 13 -8.66 -5.13 -17.79
C ARG A 13 -7.17 -4.85 -17.60
N HIS A 14 -6.82 -4.16 -16.51
CA HIS A 14 -5.46 -3.74 -16.21
C HIS A 14 -5.08 -4.11 -14.78
N VAL A 15 -3.86 -4.59 -14.63
CA VAL A 15 -3.25 -4.87 -13.32
C VAL A 15 -1.91 -4.14 -13.27
N LEU A 16 -1.78 -3.20 -12.34
CA LEU A 16 -0.50 -2.59 -12.04
C LEU A 16 0.24 -3.45 -11.03
N ILE A 17 1.47 -3.78 -11.35
CA ILE A 17 2.37 -4.56 -10.49
C ILE A 17 3.60 -3.72 -10.17
N GLY A 18 4.35 -4.11 -9.14
CA GLY A 18 5.68 -3.54 -8.92
C GLY A 18 6.55 -3.65 -10.16
N ARG A 19 7.73 -3.00 -10.15
CA ARG A 19 8.65 -3.01 -11.30
C ARG A 19 9.29 -4.39 -11.55
N GLU A 20 8.81 -5.40 -10.85
CA GLU A 20 9.13 -6.80 -11.09
C GLU A 20 8.58 -7.28 -12.44
N SER A 21 9.25 -8.27 -13.04
CA SER A 21 8.74 -8.88 -14.25
C SER A 21 7.41 -9.61 -13.99
N ARG A 22 6.56 -9.67 -15.03
CA ARG A 22 5.31 -10.47 -14.97
C ARG A 22 5.55 -11.90 -14.47
N GLN A 23 6.65 -12.52 -14.88
CA GLN A 23 7.02 -13.88 -14.47
C GLN A 23 7.38 -13.96 -12.98
N GLU A 24 8.09 -12.98 -12.46
CA GLU A 24 8.46 -12.91 -11.05
C GLU A 24 7.22 -12.66 -10.17
N TYR A 25 6.36 -11.75 -10.59
CA TYR A 25 5.06 -11.52 -9.95
C TYR A 25 4.21 -12.79 -9.92
N ALA A 26 4.16 -13.56 -11.03
CA ALA A 26 3.45 -14.84 -11.10
C ALA A 26 4.02 -15.85 -10.10
N ARG A 27 5.35 -15.92 -9.99
CA ARG A 27 6.03 -16.85 -9.08
C ARG A 27 5.74 -16.52 -7.62
N THR A 28 5.84 -15.25 -7.24
CA THR A 28 5.60 -14.79 -5.86
C THR A 28 4.14 -14.89 -5.44
N THR A 29 3.22 -14.60 -6.34
CA THR A 29 1.78 -14.64 -6.07
C THR A 29 1.14 -15.98 -6.38
N LYS A 30 1.89 -16.95 -6.93
CA LYS A 30 1.40 -18.25 -7.44
C LYS A 30 0.29 -18.10 -8.49
N LEU A 31 0.35 -17.02 -9.28
CA LEU A 31 -0.55 -16.76 -10.39
C LEU A 31 -0.16 -17.63 -11.60
N ASN A 32 -1.16 -18.27 -12.21
CA ASN A 32 -1.00 -18.93 -13.50
C ASN A 32 -1.63 -18.07 -14.59
N PHE A 33 -0.81 -17.32 -15.30
CA PHE A 33 -1.27 -16.43 -16.39
C PHE A 33 -1.98 -17.14 -17.55
N SER A 34 -1.79 -18.46 -17.71
CA SER A 34 -2.52 -19.22 -18.71
C SER A 34 -4.01 -19.33 -18.41
N LEU A 35 -4.41 -19.13 -17.16
CA LEU A 35 -5.80 -19.15 -16.71
C LEU A 35 -6.44 -17.75 -16.69
N GLU A 36 -5.67 -16.69 -16.95
CA GLU A 36 -6.09 -15.29 -16.78
C GLU A 36 -5.64 -14.42 -17.99
N PRO A 37 -6.01 -14.82 -19.21
CA PRO A 37 -5.46 -14.21 -20.43
C PRO A 37 -5.96 -12.79 -20.71
N ALA A 38 -7.03 -12.33 -20.04
CA ALA A 38 -7.71 -11.09 -20.38
C ALA A 38 -7.11 -9.84 -19.73
N ALA A 39 -6.32 -9.98 -18.65
CA ALA A 39 -5.76 -8.84 -17.93
C ALA A 39 -4.39 -8.42 -18.50
N ALA A 40 -4.23 -7.13 -18.83
CA ALA A 40 -2.95 -6.55 -19.17
C ALA A 40 -2.18 -6.18 -17.88
N PHE A 41 -0.99 -6.76 -17.70
CA PHE A 41 -0.10 -6.45 -16.58
C PHE A 41 0.92 -5.40 -17.03
N ALA A 42 0.99 -4.31 -16.29
CA ALA A 42 1.93 -3.23 -16.52
C ALA A 42 2.70 -2.89 -15.23
N PRO A 43 4.00 -2.58 -15.32
CA PRO A 43 4.75 -2.10 -14.17
C PRO A 43 4.24 -0.72 -13.77
N ALA A 44 4.17 -0.48 -12.45
CA ALA A 44 3.86 0.79 -11.86
C ALA A 44 5.17 1.57 -11.64
N TYR A 45 5.26 2.79 -12.16
CA TYR A 45 6.46 3.63 -11.97
C TYR A 45 6.16 4.79 -11.03
N PRO A 46 7.07 5.12 -10.09
CA PRO A 46 6.94 6.33 -9.29
C PRO A 46 6.79 7.59 -10.15
N GLY A 47 5.83 8.44 -9.80
CA GLY A 47 5.49 9.65 -10.56
C GLY A 47 4.41 9.45 -11.63
N GLU A 48 4.02 8.20 -11.95
CA GLU A 48 2.90 7.97 -12.85
C GLU A 48 1.58 8.42 -12.23
N GLN A 49 0.75 9.06 -13.05
CA GLN A 49 -0.58 9.52 -12.69
C GLN A 49 -1.60 9.01 -13.69
N PHE A 50 -2.75 8.61 -13.19
CA PHE A 50 -3.88 8.20 -14.02
C PHE A 50 -5.20 8.47 -13.29
N ALA A 51 -6.30 8.58 -14.04
CA ALA A 51 -7.62 8.81 -13.49
C ALA A 51 -8.59 7.69 -13.88
N VAL A 52 -9.44 7.30 -12.93
CA VAL A 52 -10.53 6.33 -13.17
C VAL A 52 -11.78 6.84 -12.46
N ASP A 53 -12.86 7.03 -13.20
CA ASP A 53 -14.17 7.44 -12.70
C ASP A 53 -14.14 8.64 -11.73
N GLY A 54 -13.31 9.64 -12.06
CA GLY A 54 -13.16 10.88 -11.28
C GLY A 54 -12.28 10.74 -10.03
N VAL A 55 -11.59 9.63 -9.87
CA VAL A 55 -10.52 9.44 -8.88
C VAL A 55 -9.17 9.62 -9.57
N ASP A 56 -8.35 10.53 -9.10
CA ASP A 56 -6.98 10.71 -9.55
C ASP A 56 -6.04 9.86 -8.71
N PHE A 57 -5.22 9.07 -9.36
CA PHE A 57 -4.21 8.20 -8.73
C PHE A 57 -2.81 8.68 -9.07
N GLU A 58 -1.93 8.62 -8.09
CA GLU A 58 -0.51 8.90 -8.22
C GLU A 58 0.31 7.78 -7.57
N ILE A 59 1.25 7.20 -8.31
CA ILE A 59 2.18 6.20 -7.78
C ILE A 59 3.35 6.93 -7.15
N LEU A 60 3.48 6.84 -5.84
CA LEU A 60 4.55 7.52 -5.10
C LEU A 60 5.79 6.64 -4.95
N GLN A 61 5.58 5.34 -4.79
CA GLN A 61 6.65 4.36 -4.68
C GLN A 61 6.23 3.05 -5.35
N SER A 62 7.16 2.38 -5.94
CA SER A 62 6.98 1.04 -6.49
C SER A 62 8.25 0.24 -6.28
N PRO A 63 8.16 -1.05 -5.93
CA PRO A 63 9.32 -1.88 -5.72
C PRO A 63 10.20 -1.93 -6.97
N GLU A 64 11.48 -1.65 -6.80
CA GLU A 64 12.49 -2.06 -7.77
C GLU A 64 12.83 -3.53 -7.50
N THR A 65 12.90 -4.32 -8.55
CA THR A 65 13.44 -5.66 -8.44
C THR A 65 14.95 -5.59 -8.15
N THR A 66 15.28 -5.41 -6.91
CA THR A 66 16.65 -5.69 -6.45
C THR A 66 16.68 -7.15 -6.03
N PRO A 67 17.51 -7.99 -6.66
CA PRO A 67 17.69 -9.36 -6.19
C PRO A 67 18.09 -9.34 -4.71
N GLY A 68 17.24 -9.88 -3.83
CA GLY A 68 17.50 -9.96 -2.39
C GLY A 68 16.86 -8.88 -1.51
N GLY A 69 16.09 -7.93 -2.06
CA GLY A 69 15.28 -7.00 -1.27
C GLY A 69 14.13 -7.72 -0.56
N SER A 70 13.87 -7.42 0.71
CA SER A 70 12.68 -7.95 1.41
C SER A 70 11.42 -7.25 0.87
N GLY A 71 10.38 -8.03 0.53
CA GLY A 71 9.19 -7.53 -0.17
C GLY A 71 8.41 -6.40 0.52
N ASN A 72 8.56 -6.21 1.83
CA ASN A 72 7.77 -5.24 2.59
C ASN A 72 8.38 -3.82 2.58
N GLU A 73 9.69 -3.70 2.39
CA GLU A 73 10.38 -2.39 2.32
C GLU A 73 10.07 -1.64 1.03
N THR A 74 9.59 -2.36 0.04
CA THR A 74 9.39 -1.88 -1.33
C THR A 74 7.93 -1.98 -1.79
N SER A 75 6.97 -1.89 -0.87
CA SER A 75 5.55 -1.88 -1.19
C SER A 75 5.20 -0.77 -2.18
N THR A 76 4.30 -1.04 -3.10
CA THR A 76 3.73 0.01 -3.94
C THR A 76 2.91 0.97 -3.08
N VAL A 77 3.26 2.25 -3.13
CA VAL A 77 2.55 3.32 -2.42
C VAL A 77 1.78 4.15 -3.43
N ILE A 78 0.49 4.27 -3.20
CA ILE A 78 -0.43 5.00 -4.09
C ILE A 78 -1.17 6.05 -3.29
N ARG A 79 -1.22 7.27 -3.84
CA ARG A 79 -2.09 8.33 -3.36
C ARG A 79 -3.28 8.43 -4.30
N ALA A 80 -4.50 8.35 -3.76
CA ALA A 80 -5.73 8.59 -4.51
C ALA A 80 -6.37 9.90 -4.05
N THR A 81 -6.94 10.65 -4.97
CA THR A 81 -7.67 11.90 -4.67
C THR A 81 -9.05 11.85 -5.29
N TYR A 82 -10.09 12.08 -4.49
CA TYR A 82 -11.47 12.11 -4.92
C TYR A 82 -12.22 13.25 -4.26
N LYS A 83 -12.81 14.12 -5.04
CA LYS A 83 -13.62 15.28 -4.55
C LYS A 83 -12.91 16.10 -3.46
N GLY A 84 -11.60 16.29 -3.59
CA GLY A 84 -10.81 17.07 -2.64
C GLY A 84 -10.29 16.31 -1.43
N TYR A 85 -10.69 15.05 -1.22
CA TYR A 85 -10.16 14.18 -0.20
C TYR A 85 -9.04 13.30 -0.74
N SER A 86 -8.01 13.08 0.06
CA SER A 86 -6.85 12.29 -0.32
C SER A 86 -6.65 11.07 0.56
N PHE A 87 -6.28 9.96 -0.07
CA PHE A 87 -6.09 8.66 0.55
C PHE A 87 -4.68 8.17 0.23
N LEU A 88 -3.94 7.72 1.24
CA LEU A 88 -2.61 7.13 1.07
C LEU A 88 -2.66 5.63 1.37
N PHE A 89 -2.36 4.82 0.37
CA PHE A 89 -2.26 3.37 0.47
C PHE A 89 -0.80 2.97 0.48
N THR A 90 -0.34 2.39 1.57
CA THR A 90 1.09 2.10 1.81
C THR A 90 1.44 0.62 1.71
N GLY A 91 0.48 -0.26 1.40
CA GLY A 91 0.73 -1.70 1.41
C GLY A 91 1.26 -2.17 2.78
N ASP A 92 2.33 -2.94 2.74
CA ASP A 92 3.03 -3.42 3.93
C ASP A 92 4.35 -2.67 4.18
N LEU A 93 4.40 -1.39 3.78
CA LEU A 93 5.57 -0.53 3.94
C LEU A 93 6.06 -0.54 5.40
N THR A 94 7.36 -0.69 5.56
CA THR A 94 8.04 -0.64 6.85
C THR A 94 8.73 0.71 7.05
N ALA A 95 9.24 0.98 8.25
CA ALA A 95 9.91 2.25 8.57
C ALA A 95 11.08 2.60 7.63
N SER A 96 11.81 1.60 7.10
CA SER A 96 12.86 1.85 6.10
C SER A 96 12.28 2.35 4.77
N GLY A 97 11.18 1.78 4.32
CA GLY A 97 10.47 2.24 3.13
C GLY A 97 9.80 3.61 3.34
N GLU A 98 9.25 3.87 4.53
CA GLU A 98 8.71 5.19 4.89
C GLU A 98 9.79 6.27 4.84
N LYS A 99 11.00 5.96 5.36
CA LYS A 99 12.14 6.87 5.29
C LYS A 99 12.53 7.18 3.84
N ALA A 100 12.65 6.16 3.00
CA ALA A 100 12.95 6.36 1.58
C ALA A 100 11.88 7.22 0.87
N LEU A 101 10.61 7.01 1.20
CA LEU A 101 9.51 7.81 0.67
C LEU A 101 9.59 9.28 1.14
N LEU A 102 9.93 9.53 2.40
CA LEU A 102 10.16 10.89 2.92
C LEU A 102 11.33 11.57 2.21
N GLU A 103 12.44 10.87 2.01
CA GLU A 103 13.65 11.37 1.34
C GLU A 103 13.40 11.64 -0.16
N SER A 104 12.41 11.02 -0.78
CA SER A 104 12.05 11.28 -2.18
C SER A 104 11.49 12.68 -2.44
N GLY A 105 11.06 13.39 -1.39
CA GLY A 105 10.46 14.72 -1.47
C GLY A 105 9.06 14.76 -2.08
N GLN A 106 8.43 13.60 -2.28
CA GLN A 106 7.10 13.52 -2.87
C GLN A 106 6.01 14.01 -1.89
N LYS A 107 4.90 14.48 -2.44
CA LYS A 107 3.76 14.96 -1.64
C LYS A 107 2.97 13.79 -1.08
N ILE A 108 3.22 13.43 0.17
CA ILE A 108 2.54 12.31 0.85
C ILE A 108 1.39 12.73 1.77
N ARG A 109 1.20 14.04 2.02
CA ARG A 109 0.10 14.54 2.86
C ARG A 109 -1.24 14.01 2.34
N SER A 110 -2.03 13.40 3.25
CA SER A 110 -3.30 12.76 2.89
C SER A 110 -4.27 12.77 4.08
N ASP A 111 -5.56 12.91 3.79
CA ASP A 111 -6.62 12.97 4.82
C ASP A 111 -6.85 11.62 5.47
N VAL A 112 -6.71 10.54 4.69
CA VAL A 112 -6.89 9.16 5.14
C VAL A 112 -5.61 8.37 4.87
N LEU A 113 -5.09 7.71 5.90
CA LEU A 113 -3.97 6.78 5.80
C LEU A 113 -4.46 5.34 5.97
N LYS A 114 -4.28 4.48 4.96
CA LYS A 114 -4.25 3.04 5.20
C LYS A 114 -2.91 2.71 5.86
N VAL A 115 -2.96 2.34 7.13
CA VAL A 115 -1.77 2.05 7.95
C VAL A 115 -0.97 0.89 7.36
N GLY A 116 0.34 1.09 7.27
CA GLY A 116 1.27 0.11 6.73
C GLY A 116 1.32 -1.19 7.54
N HIS A 117 1.57 -2.29 6.86
CA HIS A 117 1.85 -3.61 7.44
C HIS A 117 0.88 -4.01 8.57
N HIS A 118 -0.41 -3.76 8.36
CA HIS A 118 -1.50 -4.10 9.29
C HIS A 118 -1.33 -3.55 10.73
N GLY A 119 -0.57 -2.47 10.89
CA GLY A 119 -0.24 -1.92 12.20
C GLY A 119 0.91 -2.63 12.91
N SER A 120 1.84 -3.23 12.16
CA SER A 120 3.11 -3.76 12.70
C SER A 120 3.88 -2.68 13.45
N LYS A 121 4.61 -3.07 14.50
CA LYS A 121 5.49 -2.15 15.26
C LYS A 121 6.58 -1.48 14.41
N GLY A 122 6.96 -2.10 13.30
CA GLY A 122 7.95 -1.60 12.34
C GLY A 122 7.39 -0.70 11.24
N ALA A 123 6.15 -0.22 11.38
CA ALA A 123 5.51 0.68 10.43
C ALA A 123 4.91 1.90 11.13
N SER A 124 4.53 2.92 10.37
CA SER A 124 3.95 4.19 10.86
C SER A 124 4.86 4.90 11.86
N SER A 125 6.08 5.23 11.41
CA SER A 125 7.03 6.01 12.19
C SER A 125 6.47 7.40 12.54
N PRO A 126 6.89 8.03 13.64
CA PRO A 126 6.43 9.36 14.02
C PRO A 126 6.65 10.39 12.91
N GLU A 127 7.81 10.36 12.25
CA GLU A 127 8.19 11.26 11.16
C GLU A 127 7.26 11.07 9.95
N PHE A 128 6.93 9.81 9.63
CA PHE A 128 6.01 9.50 8.55
C PHE A 128 4.59 9.98 8.86
N LEU A 129 4.07 9.70 10.06
CA LEU A 129 2.76 10.18 10.49
C LEU A 129 2.68 11.72 10.52
N GLN A 130 3.74 12.39 10.93
CA GLN A 130 3.83 13.85 10.90
C GLN A 130 3.76 14.40 9.47
N ALA A 131 4.45 13.76 8.52
CA ALA A 131 4.46 14.18 7.12
C ALA A 131 3.14 13.90 6.39
N VAL A 132 2.53 12.73 6.64
CA VAL A 132 1.20 12.38 6.09
C VAL A 132 0.12 13.26 6.72
N HIS A 133 0.19 13.50 8.01
CA HIS A 133 -0.76 14.30 8.79
C HIS A 133 -2.22 13.86 8.56
N PRO A 134 -2.55 12.58 8.77
CA PRO A 134 -3.87 12.07 8.44
C PRO A 134 -4.90 12.51 9.49
N ALA A 135 -6.12 12.84 9.05
CA ALA A 135 -7.28 12.96 9.93
C ALA A 135 -7.80 11.59 10.37
N TRP A 136 -7.66 10.58 9.49
CA TRP A 136 -8.11 9.20 9.73
C TRP A 136 -7.01 8.21 9.42
N ALA A 137 -6.77 7.27 10.33
CA ALA A 137 -5.88 6.13 10.14
C ALA A 137 -6.70 4.83 10.13
N VAL A 138 -6.63 4.07 9.04
CA VAL A 138 -7.39 2.83 8.86
C VAL A 138 -6.44 1.64 8.93
N ILE A 139 -6.67 0.73 9.88
CA ILE A 139 -5.93 -0.52 9.99
C ILE A 139 -6.80 -1.65 9.46
N SER A 140 -6.36 -2.26 8.35
CA SER A 140 -6.96 -3.49 7.82
C SER A 140 -6.26 -4.70 8.44
N VAL A 141 -6.94 -5.41 9.32
CA VAL A 141 -6.37 -6.53 10.08
C VAL A 141 -7.47 -7.51 10.47
N GLY A 142 -7.14 -8.80 10.54
CA GLY A 142 -8.08 -9.83 11.02
C GLY A 142 -8.14 -9.89 12.55
N ALA A 143 -9.32 -10.15 13.11
CA ALA A 143 -9.51 -10.26 14.56
C ALA A 143 -8.63 -11.36 15.19
N ASP A 144 -8.50 -12.51 14.54
CA ASP A 144 -7.77 -13.68 15.03
C ASP A 144 -6.42 -13.85 14.33
N ASN A 145 -5.74 -12.72 13.99
CA ASN A 145 -4.46 -12.82 13.32
C ASN A 145 -3.35 -13.33 14.27
N SER A 146 -2.51 -14.23 13.77
CA SER A 146 -1.43 -14.84 14.54
C SER A 146 -0.20 -13.94 14.74
N PHE A 147 -0.19 -12.74 14.15
CA PHE A 147 0.94 -11.81 14.19
C PHE A 147 0.88 -10.84 15.37
N GLY A 148 -0.24 -10.79 16.08
CA GLY A 148 -0.48 -9.83 17.16
C GLY A 148 -0.69 -8.39 16.67
N HIS A 149 -1.03 -8.23 15.40
CA HIS A 149 -1.35 -6.93 14.82
C HIS A 149 -2.77 -6.47 15.19
N PRO A 150 -2.99 -5.16 15.34
CA PRO A 150 -1.99 -4.09 15.40
C PRO A 150 -1.28 -4.06 16.75
N HIS A 151 0.02 -3.72 16.74
CA HIS A 151 0.81 -3.59 17.95
C HIS A 151 0.45 -2.31 18.73
N ALA A 152 0.52 -2.37 20.05
CA ALA A 152 0.19 -1.24 20.93
C ALA A 152 1.00 0.01 20.64
N GLU A 153 2.29 -0.15 20.32
CA GLU A 153 3.19 0.96 20.02
C GLU A 153 2.76 1.71 18.75
N THR A 154 2.21 1.00 17.76
CA THR A 154 1.69 1.63 16.54
C THR A 154 0.41 2.39 16.82
N LEU A 155 -0.49 1.83 17.64
CA LEU A 155 -1.70 2.52 18.07
C LEU A 155 -1.37 3.82 18.79
N GLN A 156 -0.43 3.78 19.74
CA GLN A 156 0.02 4.96 20.48
C GLN A 156 0.62 6.04 19.57
N ARG A 157 1.42 5.66 18.55
CA ARG A 157 1.96 6.62 17.58
C ARG A 157 0.87 7.30 16.75
N ILE A 158 -0.14 6.54 16.31
CA ILE A 158 -1.27 7.06 15.53
C ILE A 158 -2.11 8.01 16.38
N GLU A 159 -2.42 7.63 17.62
CA GLU A 159 -3.15 8.48 18.58
C GLU A 159 -2.34 9.74 18.89
N GLY A 160 -1.04 9.61 19.14
CA GLY A 160 -0.12 10.74 19.38
C GLY A 160 -0.02 11.70 18.19
N ALA A 161 -0.24 11.23 16.97
CA ALA A 161 -0.33 12.06 15.77
C ALA A 161 -1.69 12.77 15.60
N GLY A 162 -2.66 12.50 16.48
CA GLY A 162 -3.99 13.11 16.46
C GLY A 162 -4.96 12.53 15.43
N ALA A 163 -4.63 11.41 14.79
CA ALA A 163 -5.50 10.77 13.83
C ALA A 163 -6.60 9.95 14.50
N ALA A 164 -7.82 10.05 13.99
CA ALA A 164 -8.91 9.16 14.38
C ALA A 164 -8.65 7.75 13.82
N LEU A 165 -8.78 6.73 14.68
CA LEU A 165 -8.43 5.35 14.35
C LEU A 165 -9.66 4.53 13.98
N LEU A 166 -9.60 3.84 12.84
CA LEU A 166 -10.57 2.83 12.41
C LEU A 166 -9.85 1.48 12.23
N ARG A 167 -10.51 0.39 12.64
CA ARG A 167 -9.95 -0.97 12.58
C ARG A 167 -11.00 -1.94 12.05
N THR A 168 -10.56 -2.93 11.25
CA THR A 168 -11.47 -3.94 10.69
C THR A 168 -11.64 -5.17 11.58
N ASP A 169 -10.91 -5.28 12.67
CA ASP A 169 -11.02 -6.35 13.67
C ASP A 169 -11.96 -5.99 14.86
N LYS A 170 -12.61 -4.82 14.79
CA LYS A 170 -13.53 -4.32 15.82
C LYS A 170 -14.93 -4.11 15.26
#